data_ddd0bf8bef34f5c8902c8e02d416d095
#
_entry.id   ddd0bf8bef34f5c8902c8e02d416d095
#
_cell.length_a   1.000
_cell.length_b   1.000
_cell.length_c   1.000
_cell.angle_alpha   90.00
_cell.angle_beta   90.00
_cell.angle_gamma   90.00
#
_symmetry.space_group_name_H-M   'P 1'
#
loop_
_entity.id
_entity.type
_entity.pdbx_description
1 polymer ?
#
loop_
_entity_poly.entity_id
_entity_poly.type
_entity_poly.pdbx_seq_one_letter_code
_entity_poly.pdbx_strand_id
1 'polypeptide(L)'
;MEKKWVVKHDCRGMDTSEIIDIILADRGVEDVSALLYPDEECLIPFEEMKNIDRAADIISKNIENDGSFFVHFDTDTDGVSAGSIAVRWLRNHTDRVYYGINQGKEHGVANLDLSLLDGIDVLWIVDSIETRMFPYERILAAGVKHIIITDHHLVSKGMQKQMERTGRITLVSSAVDYPNPALSGSATTWKLCAYCDWFELDDYSDNLVDLATTGLVADMCDVGVESPENRYIAYKGFCNQVNPALKKINGSYEFNSQAVSFGIAPLVNASNRMNENEKAVELFLSEEPKKITKLVNDLKTCKEYQNIEIADVMPDLEEQAESQMDKKVMFFFVETNAEVKGLIGNKLLEKYQRPVIVLSNRISVNEETGEVEKHEFFGSARAVGVHSFKEYMDNTGMCGTGGHENACGVWLDAEVLIDFQNALEDALKDVQFVQEMTVDIQINQNQITDDLIRQLKMLNRISGQGWPQISVMVSGITDYQVGAMSNMKHLKLIADDGKLLYIKWNFNSDWDQFDGPVSAIGTLDSGFFGRSYYRQLIMNDFKVDNSEDM
;
A
#
# COMPACT_ATOMS: atom_id res chain seq x y z
N MET A 1 2.07 -3.26 25.52
CA MET A 1 0.90 -3.94 24.92
C MET A 1 1.14 -5.44 24.99
N GLU A 2 0.14 -6.18 25.40
CA GLU A 2 0.21 -7.63 25.40
C GLU A 2 0.06 -8.17 23.98
N LYS A 3 0.96 -9.08 23.57
CA LYS A 3 0.84 -9.81 22.31
C LYS A 3 0.25 -11.19 22.59
N LYS A 4 -0.92 -11.44 22.06
CA LYS A 4 -1.63 -12.72 22.20
C LYS A 4 -1.65 -13.43 20.85
N TRP A 5 -1.09 -14.64 20.80
CA TRP A 5 -1.20 -15.50 19.64
C TRP A 5 -2.49 -16.32 19.71
N VAL A 6 -3.28 -16.25 18.66
CA VAL A 6 -4.54 -16.99 18.52
C VAL A 6 -4.40 -17.97 17.38
N VAL A 7 -4.13 -19.22 17.72
CA VAL A 7 -3.99 -20.32 16.75
C VAL A 7 -5.38 -20.81 16.37
N LYS A 8 -5.70 -20.83 15.08
CA LYS A 8 -6.97 -21.35 14.59
C LYS A 8 -7.02 -22.87 14.57
N HIS A 9 -5.96 -23.50 14.05
CA HIS A 9 -5.92 -24.95 13.85
C HIS A 9 -4.62 -25.56 14.35
N ASP A 10 -4.73 -26.60 15.19
CA ASP A 10 -3.59 -27.46 15.58
C ASP A 10 -3.45 -28.59 14.55
N CYS A 11 -2.46 -28.46 13.68
CA CYS A 11 -2.18 -29.39 12.59
C CYS A 11 -0.96 -30.30 12.88
N ARG A 12 -0.51 -30.37 14.12
CA ARG A 12 0.64 -31.20 14.50
C ARG A 12 0.40 -32.66 14.19
N GLY A 13 1.32 -33.27 13.45
CA GLY A 13 1.27 -34.68 13.03
C GLY A 13 0.43 -34.97 11.79
N MET A 14 -0.24 -33.99 11.22
CA MET A 14 -0.98 -34.10 9.95
C MET A 14 -0.02 -34.08 8.75
N ASP A 15 -0.44 -34.66 7.63
CA ASP A 15 0.31 -34.57 6.39
C ASP A 15 0.06 -33.22 5.65
N THR A 16 0.82 -32.97 4.59
CA THR A 16 0.72 -31.72 3.84
C THR A 16 -0.66 -31.50 3.23
N SER A 17 -1.31 -32.56 2.72
CA SER A 17 -2.63 -32.45 2.09
C SER A 17 -3.70 -32.06 3.12
N GLU A 18 -3.70 -32.73 4.26
CA GLU A 18 -4.61 -32.45 5.37
C GLU A 18 -4.46 -30.98 5.85
N ILE A 19 -3.22 -30.49 5.96
CA ILE A 19 -2.93 -29.10 6.35
C ILE A 19 -3.50 -28.11 5.33
N ILE A 20 -3.29 -28.35 4.04
CA ILE A 20 -3.78 -27.48 2.98
C ILE A 20 -5.31 -27.47 2.91
N ASP A 21 -5.94 -28.64 3.05
CA ASP A 21 -7.41 -28.75 3.06
C ASP A 21 -8.03 -27.94 4.21
N ILE A 22 -7.42 -27.99 5.41
CA ILE A 22 -7.87 -27.19 6.56
C ILE A 22 -7.76 -25.68 6.26
N ILE A 23 -6.63 -25.23 5.69
CA ILE A 23 -6.42 -23.80 5.36
C ILE A 23 -7.45 -23.34 4.34
N LEU A 24 -7.68 -24.12 3.29
CA LEU A 24 -8.63 -23.77 2.23
C LEU A 24 -10.06 -23.73 2.74
N ALA A 25 -10.46 -24.71 3.56
CA ALA A 25 -11.78 -24.75 4.19
C ALA A 25 -12.00 -23.55 5.15
N ASP A 26 -11.01 -23.23 5.99
CA ASP A 26 -11.07 -22.09 6.92
C ASP A 26 -11.23 -20.74 6.19
N ARG A 27 -10.69 -20.64 4.99
CA ARG A 27 -10.76 -19.45 4.15
C ARG A 27 -11.91 -19.46 3.13
N GLY A 28 -12.83 -20.43 3.23
CA GLY A 28 -14.03 -20.51 2.41
C GLY A 28 -13.77 -20.82 0.93
N VAL A 29 -12.66 -21.49 0.61
CA VAL A 29 -12.32 -21.85 -0.78
C VAL A 29 -13.13 -23.05 -1.23
N GLU A 30 -14.04 -22.86 -2.16
CA GLU A 30 -14.82 -23.94 -2.78
C GLU A 30 -14.12 -24.51 -4.04
N ASP A 31 -13.45 -23.67 -4.81
CA ASP A 31 -12.71 -24.04 -6.01
C ASP A 31 -11.24 -23.60 -5.91
N VAL A 32 -10.37 -24.55 -5.64
CA VAL A 32 -8.92 -24.33 -5.54
C VAL A 32 -8.31 -23.95 -6.88
N SER A 33 -8.83 -24.44 -8.00
CA SER A 33 -8.34 -24.13 -9.32
C SER A 33 -8.65 -22.68 -9.68
N ALA A 34 -9.86 -22.21 -9.44
CA ALA A 34 -10.26 -20.82 -9.62
C ALA A 34 -9.46 -19.87 -8.70
N LEU A 35 -9.15 -20.27 -7.47
CA LEU A 35 -8.29 -19.50 -6.57
C LEU A 35 -6.87 -19.34 -7.09
N LEU A 36 -6.24 -20.42 -7.56
CA LEU A 36 -4.83 -20.44 -7.95
C LEU A 36 -4.59 -19.98 -9.39
N TYR A 37 -5.55 -20.20 -10.27
CA TYR A 37 -5.49 -19.96 -11.70
C TYR A 37 -6.78 -19.29 -12.21
N PRO A 38 -7.13 -18.13 -11.67
CA PRO A 38 -8.33 -17.41 -12.13
C PRO A 38 -8.19 -17.06 -13.59
N ASP A 39 -9.30 -17.09 -14.32
CA ASP A 39 -9.39 -16.82 -15.75
C ASP A 39 -10.27 -15.60 -16.08
N GLU A 40 -10.50 -15.35 -17.34
CA GLU A 40 -11.26 -14.18 -17.82
C GLU A 40 -12.73 -14.18 -17.40
N GLU A 41 -13.28 -15.32 -16.99
CA GLU A 41 -14.67 -15.39 -16.47
C GLU A 41 -14.79 -14.63 -15.13
N CYS A 42 -13.67 -14.37 -14.45
CA CYS A 42 -13.62 -13.54 -13.26
C CYS A 42 -13.79 -12.03 -13.54
N LEU A 43 -13.55 -11.58 -14.78
CA LEU A 43 -13.74 -10.18 -15.15
C LEU A 43 -15.23 -9.85 -15.23
N ILE A 44 -15.63 -8.84 -14.49
CA ILE A 44 -16.94 -8.25 -14.63
C ILE A 44 -17.01 -7.57 -16.00
N PRO A 45 -18.10 -7.76 -16.77
CA PRO A 45 -18.25 -7.13 -18.08
C PRO A 45 -17.94 -5.64 -18.05
N PHE A 46 -17.23 -5.15 -19.04
CA PHE A 46 -16.77 -3.74 -19.06
C PHE A 46 -17.95 -2.77 -19.00
N GLU A 47 -19.09 -3.12 -19.62
CA GLU A 47 -20.30 -2.29 -19.71
C GLU A 47 -21.01 -2.09 -18.37
N GLU A 48 -20.71 -2.90 -17.37
CA GLU A 48 -21.17 -2.70 -15.98
C GLU A 48 -20.51 -1.48 -15.33
N MET A 49 -19.37 -1.02 -15.87
CA MET A 49 -18.70 0.17 -15.36
C MET A 49 -19.31 1.43 -15.97
N LYS A 50 -20.01 2.17 -15.15
CA LYS A 50 -20.75 3.37 -15.57
C LYS A 50 -19.91 4.34 -16.38
N ASN A 51 -20.42 4.78 -17.52
CA ASN A 51 -19.81 5.73 -18.47
C ASN A 51 -18.52 5.23 -19.17
N ILE A 52 -18.15 3.96 -19.09
CA ILE A 52 -16.96 3.46 -19.77
C ILE A 52 -17.07 3.61 -21.29
N ASP A 53 -18.26 3.34 -21.86
CA ASP A 53 -18.61 3.54 -23.25
C ASP A 53 -18.41 4.99 -23.71
N ARG A 54 -18.90 5.93 -22.88
CA ARG A 54 -18.78 7.36 -23.16
C ARG A 54 -17.32 7.83 -23.08
N ALA A 55 -16.54 7.34 -22.12
CA ALA A 55 -15.12 7.67 -22.02
C ALA A 55 -14.34 7.14 -23.24
N ALA A 56 -14.60 5.91 -23.63
CA ALA A 56 -14.01 5.31 -24.83
C ALA A 56 -14.36 6.09 -26.11
N ASP A 57 -15.64 6.47 -26.29
CA ASP A 57 -16.10 7.28 -27.43
C ASP A 57 -15.39 8.65 -27.48
N ILE A 58 -15.16 9.32 -26.35
CA ILE A 58 -14.40 10.56 -26.28
C ILE A 58 -12.95 10.34 -26.70
N ILE A 59 -12.31 9.27 -26.20
CA ILE A 59 -10.92 8.93 -26.52
C ILE A 59 -10.77 8.64 -28.01
N SER A 60 -11.55 7.69 -28.57
CA SER A 60 -11.47 7.28 -29.97
C SER A 60 -11.70 8.47 -30.92
N LYS A 61 -12.77 9.25 -30.70
CA LYS A 61 -13.05 10.45 -31.51
C LYS A 61 -11.93 11.50 -31.43
N ASN A 62 -11.29 11.65 -30.26
CA ASN A 62 -10.20 12.62 -30.14
C ASN A 62 -8.94 12.11 -30.87
N ILE A 63 -8.65 10.82 -30.83
CA ILE A 63 -7.56 10.19 -31.62
C ILE A 63 -7.83 10.33 -33.12
N GLU A 64 -9.03 10.00 -33.61
CA GLU A 64 -9.43 10.12 -35.02
C GLU A 64 -9.30 11.56 -35.55
N ASN A 65 -9.52 12.58 -34.72
CA ASN A 65 -9.46 13.98 -35.07
C ASN A 65 -8.11 14.64 -34.78
N ASP A 66 -7.04 13.88 -34.54
CA ASP A 66 -5.69 14.36 -34.19
C ASP A 66 -5.71 15.32 -32.98
N GLY A 67 -6.58 15.05 -32.02
CA GLY A 67 -6.71 15.84 -30.80
C GLY A 67 -5.61 15.54 -29.79
N SER A 68 -5.50 16.41 -28.78
CA SER A 68 -4.45 16.35 -27.78
C SER A 68 -4.98 15.87 -26.43
N PHE A 69 -4.16 15.10 -25.73
CA PHE A 69 -4.43 14.59 -24.39
C PHE A 69 -3.42 15.13 -23.37
N PHE A 70 -3.91 15.44 -22.18
CA PHE A 70 -3.07 15.63 -21.01
C PHE A 70 -3.49 14.64 -19.93
N VAL A 71 -2.57 13.79 -19.46
CA VAL A 71 -2.82 12.85 -18.36
C VAL A 71 -2.29 13.43 -17.07
N HIS A 72 -3.16 13.63 -16.07
CA HIS A 72 -2.79 14.07 -14.74
C HIS A 72 -2.73 12.90 -13.78
N PHE A 73 -1.54 12.66 -13.21
CA PHE A 73 -1.23 11.55 -12.32
C PHE A 73 -1.55 11.89 -10.87
N ASP A 74 -2.05 10.93 -10.10
CA ASP A 74 -1.88 10.98 -8.65
C ASP A 74 -0.46 10.58 -8.25
N THR A 75 -0.08 10.84 -7.01
CA THR A 75 1.32 10.88 -6.57
C THR A 75 1.83 9.60 -5.95
N ASP A 76 0.98 8.68 -5.58
CA ASP A 76 1.37 7.40 -5.01
C ASP A 76 1.59 6.29 -6.06
N THR A 77 1.81 5.07 -5.62
CA THR A 77 2.14 3.96 -6.52
C THR A 77 0.95 3.55 -7.40
N ASP A 78 -0.30 3.65 -6.91
CA ASP A 78 -1.48 3.38 -7.73
C ASP A 78 -1.66 4.45 -8.79
N GLY A 79 -1.60 5.74 -8.40
CA GLY A 79 -1.70 6.87 -9.31
C GLY A 79 -0.60 6.91 -10.37
N VAL A 80 0.67 6.63 -9.99
CA VAL A 80 1.79 6.52 -10.94
C VAL A 80 1.58 5.35 -11.91
N SER A 81 1.05 4.22 -11.43
CA SER A 81 0.72 3.08 -12.28
C SER A 81 -0.44 3.41 -13.23
N ALA A 82 -1.51 4.01 -12.73
CA ALA A 82 -2.69 4.42 -13.50
C ALA A 82 -2.33 5.39 -14.64
N GLY A 83 -1.57 6.44 -14.31
CA GLY A 83 -1.12 7.41 -15.30
C GLY A 83 -0.17 6.81 -16.33
N SER A 84 0.70 5.88 -15.89
CA SER A 84 1.60 5.18 -16.83
C SER A 84 0.83 4.28 -17.78
N ILE A 85 -0.26 3.63 -17.33
CA ILE A 85 -1.17 2.88 -18.20
C ILE A 85 -1.79 3.81 -19.24
N ALA A 86 -2.42 4.91 -18.82
CA ALA A 86 -3.08 5.86 -19.71
C ALA A 86 -2.11 6.44 -20.74
N VAL A 87 -0.92 6.93 -20.29
CA VAL A 87 0.07 7.53 -21.20
C VAL A 87 0.65 6.52 -22.18
N ARG A 88 1.00 5.31 -21.73
CA ARG A 88 1.56 4.26 -22.61
C ARG A 88 0.53 3.79 -23.61
N TRP A 89 -0.72 3.58 -23.18
CA TRP A 89 -1.81 3.20 -24.07
C TRP A 89 -2.07 4.29 -25.13
N LEU A 90 -2.24 5.55 -24.71
CA LEU A 90 -2.44 6.68 -25.64
C LEU A 90 -1.28 6.82 -26.63
N ARG A 91 -0.02 6.69 -26.20
CA ARG A 91 1.17 6.78 -27.06
C ARG A 91 1.28 5.67 -28.09
N ASN A 92 0.59 4.55 -27.88
CA ASN A 92 0.45 3.52 -28.92
C ASN A 92 -0.48 3.95 -30.07
N HIS A 93 -1.34 4.94 -29.82
CA HIS A 93 -2.39 5.37 -30.76
C HIS A 93 -2.20 6.80 -31.30
N THR A 94 -1.50 7.69 -30.56
CA THR A 94 -1.26 9.07 -30.95
C THR A 94 0.02 9.64 -30.35
N ASP A 95 0.67 10.58 -31.05
CA ASP A 95 1.85 11.30 -30.56
C ASP A 95 1.51 12.52 -29.69
N ARG A 96 0.23 12.95 -29.63
CA ARG A 96 -0.20 14.17 -28.94
C ARG A 96 -0.60 13.93 -27.49
N VAL A 97 0.33 13.33 -26.72
CA VAL A 97 0.13 12.93 -25.32
C VAL A 97 1.11 13.65 -24.42
N TYR A 98 0.57 14.47 -23.55
CA TYR A 98 1.26 15.23 -22.51
C TYR A 98 0.87 14.67 -21.14
N TYR A 99 1.66 14.95 -20.12
CA TYR A 99 1.34 14.51 -18.77
C TYR A 99 1.94 15.41 -17.71
N GLY A 100 1.41 15.32 -16.50
CA GLY A 100 1.91 16.01 -15.32
C GLY A 100 1.51 15.31 -14.03
N ILE A 101 2.25 15.61 -12.97
CA ILE A 101 2.04 15.08 -11.63
C ILE A 101 2.23 16.19 -10.60
N ASN A 102 1.46 16.16 -9.51
CA ASN A 102 1.65 17.09 -8.40
C ASN A 102 2.96 16.83 -7.64
N GLN A 103 3.38 17.77 -6.81
CA GLN A 103 4.53 17.60 -5.94
C GLN A 103 4.12 16.99 -4.58
N GLY A 104 5.05 16.26 -3.98
CA GLY A 104 4.81 15.59 -2.69
C GLY A 104 3.60 14.65 -2.76
N LYS A 105 2.73 14.73 -1.75
CA LYS A 105 1.48 13.96 -1.65
C LYS A 105 0.23 14.75 -2.00
N GLU A 106 0.38 15.78 -2.78
CA GLU A 106 -0.77 16.57 -3.19
C GLU A 106 -1.68 15.73 -4.10
N HIS A 107 -2.96 15.64 -3.73
CA HIS A 107 -4.01 14.91 -4.43
C HIS A 107 -4.96 15.89 -5.13
N GLY A 108 -5.52 15.48 -6.27
CA GLY A 108 -6.48 16.28 -7.03
C GLY A 108 -5.84 17.26 -8.00
N VAL A 109 -6.67 18.11 -8.58
CA VAL A 109 -6.29 19.07 -9.64
C VAL A 109 -6.51 20.54 -9.22
N ALA A 110 -6.71 20.78 -7.91
CA ALA A 110 -7.01 22.13 -7.41
C ALA A 110 -5.88 23.15 -7.73
N ASN A 111 -4.64 22.71 -7.65
CA ASN A 111 -3.44 23.51 -7.89
C ASN A 111 -2.77 23.25 -9.25
N LEU A 112 -3.43 22.51 -10.14
CA LEU A 112 -2.91 22.26 -11.49
C LEU A 112 -2.63 23.58 -12.21
N ASP A 113 -1.40 23.72 -12.73
CA ASP A 113 -1.02 24.85 -13.55
C ASP A 113 -1.78 24.82 -14.89
N LEU A 114 -2.75 25.70 -15.03
CA LEU A 114 -3.59 25.77 -16.22
C LEU A 114 -2.83 26.13 -17.50
N SER A 115 -1.62 26.69 -17.40
CA SER A 115 -0.79 26.95 -18.58
C SER A 115 -0.33 25.69 -19.28
N LEU A 116 -0.26 24.55 -18.57
CA LEU A 116 0.04 23.23 -19.12
C LEU A 116 -1.09 22.69 -20.01
N LEU A 117 -2.30 23.24 -19.88
CA LEU A 117 -3.48 22.82 -20.61
C LEU A 117 -3.75 23.63 -21.87
N ASP A 118 -2.87 24.55 -22.24
CA ASP A 118 -3.04 25.33 -23.46
C ASP A 118 -3.02 24.45 -24.71
N GLY A 119 -4.11 24.50 -25.49
CA GLY A 119 -4.29 23.66 -26.67
C GLY A 119 -4.58 22.17 -26.38
N ILE A 120 -4.93 21.81 -25.15
CA ILE A 120 -5.34 20.44 -24.77
C ILE A 120 -6.85 20.26 -24.99
N ASP A 121 -7.19 19.19 -25.71
CA ASP A 121 -8.59 18.83 -25.98
C ASP A 121 -9.20 18.00 -24.86
N VAL A 122 -8.48 16.99 -24.38
CA VAL A 122 -8.93 16.06 -23.32
C VAL A 122 -7.94 16.05 -22.16
N LEU A 123 -8.43 16.35 -20.95
CA LEU A 123 -7.73 16.09 -19.71
C LEU A 123 -8.20 14.73 -19.15
N TRP A 124 -7.27 13.80 -18.98
CA TRP A 124 -7.53 12.51 -18.32
C TRP A 124 -6.88 12.51 -16.94
N ILE A 125 -7.72 12.57 -15.90
CA ILE A 125 -7.31 12.53 -14.50
C ILE A 125 -7.40 11.08 -14.04
N VAL A 126 -6.32 10.56 -13.48
CA VAL A 126 -6.26 9.18 -13.00
C VAL A 126 -6.04 9.15 -11.50
N ASP A 127 -6.86 8.37 -10.79
CA ASP A 127 -6.73 8.11 -9.36
C ASP A 127 -6.67 9.38 -8.48
N SER A 128 -7.26 10.50 -8.95
CA SER A 128 -7.07 11.82 -8.33
C SER A 128 -8.33 12.69 -8.40
N ILE A 129 -9.47 12.15 -7.95
CA ILE A 129 -10.75 12.84 -8.01
C ILE A 129 -10.84 13.97 -6.97
N GLU A 130 -11.40 15.11 -7.39
CA GLU A 130 -11.71 16.23 -6.50
C GLU A 130 -13.08 16.08 -5.83
N THR A 131 -13.18 16.58 -4.62
CA THR A 131 -14.44 16.61 -3.86
C THR A 131 -15.31 17.82 -4.14
N ARG A 132 -14.81 18.81 -4.91
CA ARG A 132 -15.48 20.07 -5.26
C ARG A 132 -15.44 20.33 -6.76
N MET A 133 -16.47 20.99 -7.29
CA MET A 133 -16.58 21.29 -8.72
C MET A 133 -15.65 22.39 -9.21
N PHE A 134 -15.31 23.35 -8.35
CA PHE A 134 -14.56 24.55 -8.73
C PHE A 134 -13.26 24.29 -9.50
N PRO A 135 -12.40 23.32 -9.13
CA PRO A 135 -11.22 23.00 -9.93
C PRO A 135 -11.55 22.59 -11.37
N TYR A 136 -12.56 21.76 -11.55
CA TYR A 136 -12.99 21.31 -12.88
C TYR A 136 -13.56 22.47 -13.72
N GLU A 137 -14.35 23.36 -13.11
CA GLU A 137 -14.89 24.56 -13.78
C GLU A 137 -13.77 25.46 -14.29
N ARG A 138 -12.69 25.66 -13.50
CA ARG A 138 -11.49 26.41 -13.91
C ARG A 138 -10.82 25.77 -15.13
N ILE A 139 -10.65 24.45 -15.13
CA ILE A 139 -10.04 23.67 -16.22
C ILE A 139 -10.89 23.79 -17.49
N LEU A 140 -12.19 23.63 -17.38
CA LEU A 140 -13.11 23.76 -18.51
C LEU A 140 -13.14 25.20 -19.07
N ALA A 141 -12.97 26.20 -18.20
CA ALA A 141 -12.88 27.62 -18.60
C ALA A 141 -11.54 27.95 -19.29
N ALA A 142 -10.46 27.20 -18.99
CA ALA A 142 -9.16 27.32 -19.67
C ALA A 142 -9.17 26.76 -21.11
N GLY A 143 -10.25 26.08 -21.54
CA GLY A 143 -10.39 25.66 -22.95
C GLY A 143 -10.40 24.15 -23.17
N VAL A 144 -10.12 23.32 -22.16
CA VAL A 144 -10.22 21.86 -22.23
C VAL A 144 -11.65 21.48 -22.64
N LYS A 145 -11.80 20.62 -23.66
CA LYS A 145 -13.12 20.24 -24.20
C LYS A 145 -13.81 19.20 -23.34
N HIS A 146 -13.05 18.19 -22.91
CA HIS A 146 -13.54 17.06 -22.10
C HIS A 146 -12.58 16.75 -20.95
N ILE A 147 -13.15 16.34 -19.81
CA ILE A 147 -12.42 15.76 -18.68
C ILE A 147 -12.89 14.32 -18.52
N ILE A 148 -11.96 13.37 -18.56
CA ILE A 148 -12.18 11.97 -18.20
C ILE A 148 -11.52 11.75 -16.84
N ILE A 149 -12.21 11.04 -15.95
CA ILE A 149 -11.69 10.68 -14.62
C ILE A 149 -11.82 9.18 -14.48
N THR A 150 -10.71 8.47 -14.30
CA THR A 150 -10.68 7.06 -13.89
C THR A 150 -10.22 6.97 -12.45
N ASP A 151 -11.07 6.45 -11.56
CA ASP A 151 -10.84 6.56 -10.11
C ASP A 151 -11.56 5.42 -9.35
N HIS A 152 -11.27 5.31 -8.06
CA HIS A 152 -11.92 4.38 -7.14
C HIS A 152 -12.30 5.05 -5.80
N HIS A 153 -11.95 6.30 -5.61
CA HIS A 153 -12.30 7.05 -4.40
C HIS A 153 -13.79 7.35 -4.32
N LEU A 154 -14.31 7.46 -3.08
CA LEU A 154 -15.71 7.76 -2.84
C LEU A 154 -16.07 9.17 -3.28
N VAL A 155 -17.11 9.30 -4.08
CA VAL A 155 -17.64 10.58 -4.54
C VAL A 155 -19.12 10.71 -4.22
N SER A 156 -19.54 11.87 -3.68
CA SER A 156 -20.92 12.09 -3.30
C SER A 156 -21.87 12.06 -4.52
N LYS A 157 -23.08 11.55 -4.33
CA LYS A 157 -24.14 11.58 -5.39
C LYS A 157 -24.43 13.01 -5.89
N GLY A 158 -24.24 14.01 -5.03
CA GLY A 158 -24.38 15.42 -5.40
C GLY A 158 -23.33 15.85 -6.40
N MET A 159 -22.08 15.47 -6.15
CA MET A 159 -20.93 15.74 -7.02
C MET A 159 -21.07 15.03 -8.38
N GLN A 160 -21.43 13.73 -8.36
CA GLN A 160 -21.68 12.97 -9.59
C GLN A 160 -22.71 13.68 -10.50
N LYS A 161 -23.85 14.11 -9.92
CA LYS A 161 -24.89 14.85 -10.67
C LYS A 161 -24.40 16.19 -11.21
N GLN A 162 -23.51 16.88 -10.50
CA GLN A 162 -22.93 18.15 -10.99
C GLN A 162 -21.99 17.87 -12.18
N MET A 163 -21.14 16.86 -12.11
CA MET A 163 -20.28 16.44 -13.22
C MET A 163 -21.11 16.08 -14.46
N GLU A 164 -22.12 15.22 -14.30
CA GLU A 164 -23.03 14.82 -15.38
C GLU A 164 -23.72 16.01 -16.08
N ARG A 165 -24.16 17.01 -15.30
CA ARG A 165 -24.83 18.23 -15.84
C ARG A 165 -23.91 19.07 -16.73
N THR A 166 -22.59 19.02 -16.55
CA THR A 166 -21.67 19.75 -17.43
C THR A 166 -21.70 19.23 -18.86
N GLY A 167 -22.04 17.95 -19.06
CA GLY A 167 -21.93 17.25 -20.34
C GLY A 167 -20.48 17.10 -20.84
N ARG A 168 -19.49 17.58 -20.06
CA ARG A 168 -18.04 17.62 -20.45
C ARG A 168 -17.14 16.85 -19.48
N ILE A 169 -17.65 16.38 -18.35
CA ILE A 169 -16.94 15.55 -17.38
C ILE A 169 -17.52 14.14 -17.42
N THR A 170 -16.65 13.16 -17.57
CA THR A 170 -16.99 11.75 -17.63
C THR A 170 -16.25 11.03 -16.51
N LEU A 171 -16.97 10.55 -15.51
CA LEU A 171 -16.44 9.78 -14.39
C LEU A 171 -16.64 8.30 -14.67
N VAL A 172 -15.55 7.55 -14.71
CA VAL A 172 -15.47 6.08 -14.74
C VAL A 172 -14.85 5.65 -13.42
N SER A 173 -15.64 5.02 -12.56
CA SER A 173 -15.19 4.73 -11.20
C SER A 173 -15.82 3.45 -10.67
N SER A 174 -15.00 2.61 -10.05
CA SER A 174 -15.46 1.40 -9.36
C SER A 174 -16.28 1.71 -8.11
N ALA A 175 -16.14 2.89 -7.50
CA ALA A 175 -16.94 3.33 -6.36
C ALA A 175 -18.36 3.78 -6.75
N VAL A 176 -18.72 3.79 -8.06
CA VAL A 176 -20.00 4.30 -8.55
C VAL A 176 -20.78 3.20 -9.26
N ASP A 177 -21.69 2.58 -8.50
CA ASP A 177 -22.66 1.58 -9.00
C ASP A 177 -21.98 0.39 -9.76
N TYR A 178 -20.71 0.06 -9.45
CA TYR A 178 -19.99 -1.07 -10.01
C TYR A 178 -20.00 -2.27 -9.05
N PRO A 179 -20.14 -3.53 -9.53
CA PRO A 179 -20.24 -4.70 -8.65
C PRO A 179 -19.01 -4.96 -7.78
N ASN A 180 -17.81 -4.55 -8.24
CA ASN A 180 -16.57 -4.64 -7.49
C ASN A 180 -16.07 -3.24 -7.08
N PRO A 181 -16.47 -2.70 -5.91
CA PRO A 181 -16.02 -1.39 -5.47
C PRO A 181 -14.57 -1.36 -4.96
N ALA A 182 -13.95 -2.53 -4.81
CA ALA A 182 -12.57 -2.69 -4.31
C ALA A 182 -11.52 -2.70 -5.43
N LEU A 183 -11.86 -2.26 -6.64
CA LEU A 183 -10.90 -2.09 -7.73
C LEU A 183 -10.06 -0.84 -7.51
N SER A 184 -8.77 -0.86 -7.83
CA SER A 184 -7.90 0.32 -7.72
C SER A 184 -8.05 1.31 -8.88
N GLY A 185 -7.50 2.53 -8.75
CA GLY A 185 -7.46 3.52 -9.82
C GLY A 185 -6.71 3.03 -11.05
N SER A 186 -5.58 2.33 -10.88
CA SER A 186 -4.83 1.73 -12.00
C SER A 186 -5.59 0.60 -12.68
N ALA A 187 -6.27 -0.25 -11.94
CA ALA A 187 -7.09 -1.31 -12.51
C ALA A 187 -8.33 -0.74 -13.24
N THR A 188 -8.95 0.32 -12.69
CA THR A 188 -10.04 1.06 -13.36
C THR A 188 -9.55 1.69 -14.67
N THR A 189 -8.36 2.31 -14.68
CA THR A 189 -7.74 2.88 -15.88
C THR A 189 -7.40 1.78 -16.91
N TRP A 190 -6.85 0.66 -16.45
CA TRP A 190 -6.58 -0.49 -17.30
C TRP A 190 -7.85 -1.03 -17.97
N LYS A 191 -8.95 -1.15 -17.22
CA LYS A 191 -10.25 -1.59 -17.77
C LYS A 191 -10.76 -0.67 -18.87
N LEU A 192 -10.62 0.64 -18.74
CA LEU A 192 -10.99 1.58 -19.80
C LEU A 192 -10.12 1.38 -21.04
N CYS A 193 -8.81 1.19 -20.89
CA CYS A 193 -7.90 0.89 -22.01
C CYS A 193 -8.27 -0.46 -22.69
N ALA A 194 -8.53 -1.50 -21.89
CA ALA A 194 -8.94 -2.81 -22.40
C ALA A 194 -10.30 -2.76 -23.12
N TYR A 195 -11.23 -1.93 -22.66
CA TYR A 195 -12.49 -1.69 -23.34
C TYR A 195 -12.30 -0.98 -24.68
N CYS A 196 -11.39 -0.01 -24.75
CA CYS A 196 -11.03 0.64 -26.03
C CYS A 196 -10.39 -0.36 -27.00
N ASP A 197 -9.46 -1.21 -26.55
CA ASP A 197 -8.83 -2.26 -27.39
C ASP A 197 -9.86 -3.23 -27.96
N TRP A 198 -10.86 -3.60 -27.17
CA TRP A 198 -11.93 -4.50 -27.61
C TRP A 198 -12.70 -3.96 -28.81
N PHE A 199 -12.93 -2.62 -28.89
CA PHE A 199 -13.56 -1.99 -30.04
C PHE A 199 -12.63 -1.88 -31.25
N GLU A 200 -11.35 -1.58 -31.03
CA GLU A 200 -10.35 -1.38 -32.07
C GLU A 200 -9.74 -2.72 -32.57
N LEU A 201 -10.13 -3.87 -31.97
CA LEU A 201 -9.52 -5.19 -32.19
C LEU A 201 -7.99 -5.18 -31.96
N ASP A 202 -7.55 -4.43 -30.99
CA ASP A 202 -6.19 -4.35 -30.45
C ASP A 202 -6.09 -5.15 -29.15
N ASP A 203 -4.86 -5.39 -28.66
CA ASP A 203 -4.57 -6.09 -27.40
C ASP A 203 -3.45 -5.41 -26.58
N TYR A 204 -3.17 -4.14 -26.87
CA TYR A 204 -2.06 -3.44 -26.25
C TYR A 204 -2.18 -3.31 -24.73
N SER A 205 -3.40 -3.20 -24.20
CA SER A 205 -3.67 -3.15 -22.75
C SER A 205 -3.16 -4.39 -22.00
N ASP A 206 -3.05 -5.53 -22.65
CA ASP A 206 -2.48 -6.74 -22.04
C ASP A 206 -0.99 -6.57 -21.68
N ASN A 207 -0.27 -5.66 -22.36
CA ASN A 207 1.10 -5.30 -22.01
C ASN A 207 1.20 -4.32 -20.83
N LEU A 208 0.07 -3.88 -20.27
CA LEU A 208 -0.02 -2.89 -19.19
C LEU A 208 -0.62 -3.47 -17.91
N VAL A 209 -1.03 -4.74 -17.93
CA VAL A 209 -1.68 -5.38 -16.78
C VAL A 209 -0.76 -5.52 -15.55
N ASP A 210 0.56 -5.60 -15.76
CA ASP A 210 1.53 -5.62 -14.65
C ASP A 210 1.57 -4.28 -13.90
N LEU A 211 1.33 -3.16 -14.57
CA LEU A 211 1.14 -1.86 -13.94
C LEU A 211 -0.18 -1.81 -13.16
N ALA A 212 -1.30 -2.30 -13.74
CA ALA A 212 -2.57 -2.40 -13.04
C ALA A 212 -2.45 -3.24 -11.75
N THR A 213 -1.77 -4.39 -11.85
CA THR A 213 -1.45 -5.24 -10.71
C THR A 213 -0.57 -4.54 -9.67
N THR A 214 0.39 -3.74 -10.13
CA THR A 214 1.28 -2.99 -9.22
C THR A 214 0.51 -1.99 -8.39
N GLY A 215 -0.38 -1.20 -8.99
CA GLY A 215 -1.22 -0.26 -8.26
C GLY A 215 -2.21 -0.97 -7.35
N LEU A 216 -2.94 -1.96 -7.84
CA LEU A 216 -3.92 -2.74 -7.07
C LEU A 216 -3.33 -3.33 -5.78
N VAL A 217 -2.12 -3.87 -5.85
CA VAL A 217 -1.42 -4.42 -4.66
C VAL A 217 -0.87 -3.31 -3.77
N ALA A 218 -0.36 -2.23 -4.35
CA ALA A 218 0.22 -1.11 -3.60
C ALA A 218 -0.84 -0.36 -2.78
N ASP A 219 -2.06 -0.26 -3.31
CA ASP A 219 -3.20 0.37 -2.66
C ASP A 219 -3.96 -0.59 -1.71
N MET A 220 -3.43 -1.79 -1.49
CA MET A 220 -4.00 -2.76 -0.55
C MET A 220 -5.44 -3.19 -0.91
N CYS A 221 -5.80 -3.22 -2.18
CA CYS A 221 -7.11 -3.69 -2.63
C CYS A 221 -7.35 -5.15 -2.24
N ASP A 222 -8.63 -5.50 -2.01
CA ASP A 222 -9.01 -6.86 -1.65
C ASP A 222 -8.70 -7.83 -2.79
N VAL A 223 -7.99 -8.93 -2.49
CA VAL A 223 -7.63 -10.02 -3.42
C VAL A 223 -8.09 -11.38 -2.91
N GLY A 224 -9.04 -11.38 -1.98
CA GLY A 224 -9.63 -12.60 -1.40
C GLY A 224 -10.57 -13.31 -2.36
N VAL A 225 -11.22 -14.35 -1.82
CA VAL A 225 -12.20 -15.16 -2.58
C VAL A 225 -13.43 -14.37 -3.02
N GLU A 226 -13.78 -13.33 -2.26
CA GLU A 226 -14.92 -12.44 -2.56
C GLU A 226 -14.59 -11.37 -3.62
N SER A 227 -13.33 -11.28 -4.05
CA SER A 227 -12.86 -10.32 -5.04
C SER A 227 -12.17 -11.02 -6.23
N PRO A 228 -12.88 -11.90 -6.97
CA PRO A 228 -12.30 -12.71 -8.04
C PRO A 228 -11.73 -11.87 -9.17
N GLU A 229 -12.31 -10.73 -9.50
CA GLU A 229 -11.80 -9.82 -10.52
C GLU A 229 -10.43 -9.24 -10.15
N ASN A 230 -10.26 -8.73 -8.93
CA ASN A 230 -8.98 -8.23 -8.45
C ASN A 230 -7.91 -9.34 -8.44
N ARG A 231 -8.32 -10.53 -8.03
CA ARG A 231 -7.45 -11.69 -8.03
C ARG A 231 -7.01 -12.10 -9.42
N TYR A 232 -7.92 -12.06 -10.41
CA TYR A 232 -7.60 -12.32 -11.81
C TYR A 232 -6.62 -11.27 -12.38
N ILE A 233 -6.86 -9.98 -12.14
CA ILE A 233 -5.97 -8.91 -12.60
C ILE A 233 -4.58 -9.10 -11.99
N ALA A 234 -4.49 -9.39 -10.68
CA ALA A 234 -3.24 -9.67 -10.02
C ALA A 234 -2.54 -10.92 -10.60
N TYR A 235 -3.27 -12.00 -10.83
CA TYR A 235 -2.74 -13.22 -11.44
C TYR A 235 -2.19 -12.98 -12.84
N LYS A 236 -2.98 -12.32 -13.70
CA LYS A 236 -2.60 -11.99 -15.08
C LYS A 236 -1.33 -11.15 -15.11
N GLY A 237 -1.23 -10.10 -14.29
CA GLY A 237 -0.05 -9.25 -14.23
C GLY A 237 1.18 -9.94 -13.63
N PHE A 238 1.02 -10.79 -12.61
CA PHE A 238 2.14 -11.57 -12.08
C PHE A 238 2.65 -12.62 -13.07
N CYS A 239 1.81 -13.10 -13.97
CA CYS A 239 2.21 -13.99 -15.05
C CYS A 239 2.81 -13.25 -16.26
N ASN A 240 2.46 -11.97 -16.45
CA ASN A 240 2.85 -11.17 -17.62
C ASN A 240 3.57 -9.88 -17.19
N GLN A 241 4.73 -9.99 -16.57
CA GLN A 241 5.57 -8.83 -16.24
C GLN A 241 6.23 -8.29 -17.51
N VAL A 242 5.74 -7.21 -18.09
CA VAL A 242 6.22 -6.61 -19.34
C VAL A 242 7.04 -5.35 -19.09
N ASN A 243 6.59 -4.48 -18.18
CA ASN A 243 7.21 -3.17 -17.93
C ASN A 243 8.70 -3.31 -17.54
N PRO A 244 9.63 -2.67 -18.29
CA PRO A 244 11.06 -2.85 -18.05
C PRO A 244 11.54 -2.25 -16.73
N ALA A 245 10.83 -1.24 -16.19
CA ALA A 245 11.14 -0.68 -14.87
C ALA A 245 10.80 -1.68 -13.76
N LEU A 246 9.62 -2.30 -13.80
CA LEU A 246 9.22 -3.33 -12.85
C LEU A 246 10.18 -4.52 -12.88
N LYS A 247 10.57 -4.99 -14.08
CA LYS A 247 11.61 -6.03 -14.23
C LYS A 247 12.94 -5.62 -13.60
N LYS A 248 13.35 -4.37 -13.80
CA LYS A 248 14.64 -3.87 -13.28
C LYS A 248 14.64 -3.75 -11.76
N ILE A 249 13.55 -3.29 -11.15
CA ILE A 249 13.41 -3.20 -9.69
C ILE A 249 13.37 -4.59 -9.08
N ASN A 250 12.54 -5.48 -9.63
CA ASN A 250 12.31 -6.83 -9.12
C ASN A 250 13.54 -7.75 -9.30
N GLY A 251 14.33 -7.53 -10.35
CA GLY A 251 15.54 -8.32 -10.63
C GLY A 251 15.21 -9.78 -10.97
N SER A 252 15.79 -10.71 -10.19
CA SER A 252 15.60 -12.15 -10.37
C SER A 252 14.57 -12.78 -9.45
N TYR A 253 13.88 -11.97 -8.63
CA TYR A 253 12.85 -12.47 -7.73
C TYR A 253 11.54 -12.73 -8.50
N GLU A 254 10.72 -13.62 -7.97
CA GLU A 254 9.36 -13.83 -8.48
C GLU A 254 8.55 -12.54 -8.36
N PHE A 255 7.84 -12.16 -9.42
CA PHE A 255 6.92 -11.04 -9.38
C PHE A 255 5.61 -11.49 -8.73
N ASN A 256 5.34 -11.00 -7.53
CA ASN A 256 4.21 -11.36 -6.69
C ASN A 256 3.84 -10.20 -5.75
N SER A 257 2.82 -10.38 -4.91
CA SER A 257 2.37 -9.33 -3.99
C SER A 257 3.48 -8.83 -3.06
N GLN A 258 4.37 -9.68 -2.59
CA GLN A 258 5.49 -9.25 -1.74
C GLN A 258 6.51 -8.38 -2.48
N ALA A 259 6.82 -8.74 -3.73
CA ALA A 259 7.73 -7.95 -4.58
C ALA A 259 7.18 -6.53 -4.79
N VAL A 260 5.88 -6.39 -4.97
CA VAL A 260 5.24 -5.07 -5.06
C VAL A 260 5.26 -4.35 -3.72
N SER A 261 4.72 -4.97 -2.65
CA SER A 261 4.52 -4.31 -1.35
C SER A 261 5.82 -3.92 -0.65
N PHE A 262 6.90 -4.70 -0.80
CA PHE A 262 8.18 -4.48 -0.11
C PHE A 262 9.31 -4.03 -1.02
N GLY A 263 9.20 -4.24 -2.33
CA GLY A 263 10.23 -3.86 -3.30
C GLY A 263 9.87 -2.62 -4.11
N ILE A 264 8.73 -2.61 -4.79
CA ILE A 264 8.37 -1.58 -5.79
C ILE A 264 7.69 -0.38 -5.12
N ALA A 265 6.58 -0.58 -4.44
CA ALA A 265 5.80 0.50 -3.83
C ALA A 265 6.61 1.36 -2.84
N PRO A 266 7.48 0.80 -1.98
CA PRO A 266 8.32 1.62 -1.10
C PRO A 266 9.31 2.53 -1.82
N LEU A 267 9.76 2.20 -3.04
CA LEU A 267 10.65 3.05 -3.83
C LEU A 267 9.87 4.20 -4.48
N VAL A 268 8.73 3.91 -5.10
CA VAL A 268 7.85 4.92 -5.71
C VAL A 268 7.36 5.89 -4.63
N ASN A 269 6.84 5.37 -3.51
CA ASN A 269 6.36 6.20 -2.41
C ASN A 269 7.48 6.98 -1.69
N ALA A 270 8.75 6.59 -1.81
CA ALA A 270 9.86 7.37 -1.30
C ALA A 270 10.14 8.60 -2.18
N SER A 271 10.06 8.47 -3.52
CA SER A 271 10.21 9.64 -4.40
C SER A 271 9.14 10.69 -4.15
N ASN A 272 7.90 10.26 -3.95
CA ASN A 272 6.79 11.13 -3.57
C ASN A 272 7.09 11.89 -2.25
N ARG A 273 7.50 11.18 -1.19
CA ARG A 273 7.82 11.80 0.11
C ARG A 273 9.00 12.76 0.08
N MET A 274 9.88 12.60 -0.89
CA MET A 274 11.05 13.46 -1.10
C MET A 274 10.84 14.54 -2.16
N ASN A 275 9.59 14.76 -2.62
CA ASN A 275 9.22 15.72 -3.68
C ASN A 275 9.94 15.46 -5.02
N GLU A 276 10.15 14.20 -5.37
CA GLU A 276 10.82 13.76 -6.59
C GLU A 276 9.90 12.88 -7.46
N ASN A 277 8.60 13.20 -7.46
CA ASN A 277 7.51 12.43 -8.08
C ASN A 277 7.76 12.13 -9.56
N GLU A 278 8.29 13.11 -10.31
CA GLU A 278 8.57 12.97 -11.74
C GLU A 278 9.50 11.80 -12.06
N LYS A 279 10.43 11.47 -11.14
CA LYS A 279 11.36 10.35 -11.34
C LYS A 279 10.65 9.00 -11.40
N ALA A 280 9.58 8.82 -10.60
CA ALA A 280 8.79 7.59 -10.63
C ALA A 280 7.98 7.48 -11.92
N VAL A 281 7.36 8.58 -12.37
CA VAL A 281 6.64 8.65 -13.64
C VAL A 281 7.58 8.37 -14.81
N GLU A 282 8.73 9.07 -14.86
CA GLU A 282 9.74 8.84 -15.90
C GLU A 282 10.24 7.41 -15.93
N LEU A 283 10.40 6.77 -14.76
CA LEU A 283 10.83 5.39 -14.64
C LEU A 283 9.82 4.43 -15.28
N PHE A 284 8.54 4.56 -14.96
CA PHE A 284 7.50 3.66 -15.45
C PHE A 284 7.16 3.90 -16.94
N LEU A 285 7.45 5.09 -17.45
CA LEU A 285 7.28 5.42 -18.87
C LEU A 285 8.51 5.10 -19.73
N SER A 286 9.69 4.87 -19.14
CA SER A 286 10.94 4.68 -19.88
C SER A 286 11.06 3.29 -20.48
N GLU A 287 11.55 3.24 -21.73
CA GLU A 287 11.96 2.00 -22.42
C GLU A 287 13.50 1.88 -22.53
N GLU A 288 14.25 2.94 -22.21
CA GLU A 288 15.70 2.97 -22.36
C GLU A 288 16.40 2.32 -21.15
N PRO A 289 17.16 1.21 -21.31
CA PRO A 289 17.75 0.47 -20.19
C PRO A 289 18.72 1.28 -19.33
N LYS A 290 19.47 2.23 -19.94
CA LYS A 290 20.38 3.11 -19.20
C LYS A 290 19.63 4.12 -18.34
N LYS A 291 18.57 4.73 -18.90
CA LYS A 291 17.70 5.68 -18.19
C LYS A 291 16.99 4.96 -17.04
N ILE A 292 16.43 3.77 -17.28
CA ILE A 292 15.79 2.95 -16.25
C ILE A 292 16.77 2.64 -15.11
N THR A 293 18.00 2.21 -15.43
CA THR A 293 19.01 1.89 -14.41
C THR A 293 19.35 3.12 -13.56
N LYS A 294 19.48 4.30 -14.19
CA LYS A 294 19.71 5.56 -13.47
C LYS A 294 18.55 5.88 -12.55
N LEU A 295 17.33 5.89 -13.07
CA LEU A 295 16.13 6.25 -12.30
C LEU A 295 15.87 5.29 -11.13
N VAL A 296 16.09 3.97 -11.30
CA VAL A 296 16.01 3.02 -10.18
C VAL A 296 17.03 3.37 -9.08
N ASN A 297 18.24 3.78 -9.43
CA ASN A 297 19.23 4.21 -8.45
C ASN A 297 18.82 5.53 -7.78
N ASP A 298 18.27 6.47 -8.54
CA ASP A 298 17.76 7.74 -8.01
C ASP A 298 16.64 7.50 -6.99
N LEU A 299 15.68 6.60 -7.27
CA LEU A 299 14.63 6.23 -6.32
C LEU A 299 15.18 5.52 -5.07
N LYS A 300 16.19 4.67 -5.22
CA LYS A 300 16.89 4.07 -4.07
C LYS A 300 17.54 5.14 -3.19
N THR A 301 18.14 6.15 -3.81
CA THR A 301 18.73 7.30 -3.11
C THR A 301 17.66 8.10 -2.37
N CYS A 302 16.48 8.35 -2.97
CA CYS A 302 15.33 8.94 -2.28
C CYS A 302 14.95 8.13 -1.03
N LYS A 303 14.91 6.79 -1.16
CA LYS A 303 14.61 5.90 -0.04
C LYS A 303 15.67 5.95 1.06
N GLU A 304 16.93 6.05 0.70
CA GLU A 304 18.04 6.21 1.66
C GLU A 304 17.95 7.54 2.41
N TYR A 305 17.72 8.66 1.71
CA TYR A 305 17.50 9.97 2.34
C TYR A 305 16.29 9.98 3.26
N GLN A 306 15.16 9.41 2.83
CA GLN A 306 14.00 9.22 3.69
C GLN A 306 14.35 8.47 4.99
N ASN A 307 15.16 7.41 4.90
CA ASN A 307 15.56 6.63 6.08
C ASN A 307 16.51 7.41 6.98
N ILE A 308 17.42 8.23 6.42
CA ILE A 308 18.32 9.12 7.16
C ILE A 308 17.48 10.17 7.90
N GLU A 309 16.58 10.87 7.21
CA GLU A 309 15.70 11.88 7.82
C GLU A 309 14.91 11.32 9.02
N ILE A 310 14.38 10.10 8.87
CA ILE A 310 13.69 9.43 9.98
C ILE A 310 14.66 9.09 11.12
N ALA A 311 15.87 8.61 10.80
CA ALA A 311 16.85 8.23 11.82
C ALA A 311 17.38 9.44 12.62
N ASP A 312 17.51 10.58 11.96
CA ASP A 312 18.04 11.81 12.56
C ASP A 312 17.08 12.39 13.62
N VAL A 313 15.76 12.25 13.42
CA VAL A 313 14.76 12.76 14.39
C VAL A 313 14.43 11.78 15.50
N MET A 314 14.72 10.49 15.35
CA MET A 314 14.34 9.47 16.33
C MET A 314 14.90 9.70 17.75
N PRO A 315 16.16 10.13 17.96
CA PRO A 315 16.68 10.38 19.32
C PRO A 315 15.87 11.44 20.09
N ASP A 316 15.50 12.54 19.45
CA ASP A 316 14.71 13.62 20.09
C ASP A 316 13.29 13.13 20.42
N LEU A 317 12.71 12.29 19.57
CA LEU A 317 11.39 11.70 19.83
C LEU A 317 11.45 10.65 20.95
N GLU A 318 12.56 9.94 21.11
CA GLU A 318 12.78 9.02 22.22
C GLU A 318 12.92 9.77 23.56
N GLU A 319 13.55 10.94 23.59
CA GLU A 319 13.58 11.82 24.76
C GLU A 319 12.17 12.33 25.12
N GLN A 320 11.37 12.73 24.12
CA GLN A 320 9.97 13.12 24.35
C GLN A 320 9.14 11.97 24.94
N ALA A 321 9.44 10.72 24.59
CA ALA A 321 8.74 9.55 25.10
C ALA A 321 8.94 9.31 26.58
N GLU A 322 10.11 9.66 27.16
CA GLU A 322 10.42 9.41 28.57
C GLU A 322 9.39 10.03 29.53
N SER A 323 8.88 11.21 29.18
CA SER A 323 7.87 11.91 29.97
C SER A 323 6.45 11.38 29.81
N GLN A 324 6.23 10.42 28.93
CA GLN A 324 4.91 9.91 28.52
C GLN A 324 4.74 8.40 28.75
N MET A 325 5.67 7.75 29.44
CA MET A 325 5.66 6.30 29.64
C MET A 325 4.45 5.78 30.45
N ASP A 326 3.76 6.65 31.19
CA ASP A 326 2.52 6.38 31.93
C ASP A 326 1.26 6.63 31.09
N LYS A 327 1.36 7.29 29.92
CA LYS A 327 0.23 7.70 29.08
C LYS A 327 -0.34 6.57 28.24
N LYS A 328 -1.64 6.64 27.96
CA LYS A 328 -2.33 5.74 27.02
C LYS A 328 -2.02 6.09 25.57
N VAL A 329 -1.90 7.37 25.26
CA VAL A 329 -1.56 7.90 23.95
C VAL A 329 -0.30 8.75 24.07
N MET A 330 0.66 8.53 23.18
CA MET A 330 1.89 9.31 23.16
C MET A 330 1.84 10.35 22.04
N PHE A 331 2.16 11.60 22.39
CA PHE A 331 2.21 12.72 21.46
C PHE A 331 3.66 13.11 21.21
N PHE A 332 4.01 13.18 19.94
CA PHE A 332 5.36 13.53 19.49
C PHE A 332 5.32 14.76 18.60
N PHE A 333 6.25 15.68 18.83
CA PHE A 333 6.39 16.89 18.05
C PHE A 333 7.68 16.82 17.26
N VAL A 334 7.58 17.02 15.93
CA VAL A 334 8.72 16.88 15.03
C VAL A 334 8.75 18.03 14.03
N GLU A 335 9.94 18.61 13.86
CA GLU A 335 10.23 19.57 12.81
C GLU A 335 10.94 18.82 11.66
N THR A 336 10.15 18.24 10.78
CA THR A 336 10.65 17.48 9.63
C THR A 336 9.69 17.60 8.45
N ASN A 337 10.06 17.02 7.32
CA ASN A 337 9.18 16.90 6.18
C ASN A 337 7.86 16.22 6.58
N ALA A 338 6.73 16.85 6.25
CA ALA A 338 5.39 16.35 6.56
C ALA A 338 5.17 14.92 6.05
N GLU A 339 5.81 14.56 4.96
CA GLU A 339 5.60 13.32 4.23
C GLU A 339 6.12 12.04 4.94
N VAL A 340 6.99 12.19 5.95
CA VAL A 340 7.56 11.04 6.70
C VAL A 340 6.89 10.78 8.05
N LYS A 341 5.98 11.64 8.53
CA LYS A 341 5.35 11.50 9.85
C LYS A 341 4.65 10.16 10.07
N GLY A 342 3.98 9.64 9.04
CA GLY A 342 3.33 8.33 9.12
C GLY A 342 4.31 7.17 9.31
N LEU A 343 5.52 7.25 8.72
CA LEU A 343 6.57 6.25 8.89
C LEU A 343 7.22 6.35 10.28
N ILE A 344 7.43 7.56 10.77
CA ILE A 344 7.86 7.83 12.15
C ILE A 344 6.86 7.23 13.13
N GLY A 345 5.56 7.52 12.93
CA GLY A 345 4.48 6.97 13.75
C GLY A 345 4.47 5.44 13.79
N ASN A 346 4.70 4.77 12.67
CA ASN A 346 4.81 3.30 12.63
C ASN A 346 5.99 2.79 13.47
N LYS A 347 7.17 3.44 13.41
CA LYS A 347 8.34 3.05 14.22
C LYS A 347 8.11 3.28 15.72
N LEU A 348 7.48 4.40 16.09
CA LEU A 348 7.15 4.70 17.47
C LEU A 348 6.09 3.74 18.01
N LEU A 349 5.05 3.42 17.21
CA LEU A 349 4.05 2.43 17.54
C LEU A 349 4.68 1.05 17.79
N GLU A 350 5.59 0.61 16.91
CA GLU A 350 6.32 -0.65 17.07
C GLU A 350 7.17 -0.65 18.34
N LYS A 351 7.85 0.46 18.66
CA LYS A 351 8.72 0.57 19.83
C LYS A 351 7.94 0.64 21.15
N TYR A 352 6.93 1.52 21.23
CA TYR A 352 6.23 1.81 22.48
C TYR A 352 4.95 1.02 22.68
N GLN A 353 4.47 0.33 21.64
CA GLN A 353 3.34 -0.60 21.71
C GLN A 353 2.05 0.02 22.27
N ARG A 354 1.76 1.25 21.89
CA ARG A 354 0.54 2.01 22.23
C ARG A 354 0.24 3.07 21.17
N PRO A 355 -0.98 3.61 21.10
CA PRO A 355 -1.31 4.65 20.13
C PRO A 355 -0.35 5.84 20.18
N VAL A 356 0.05 6.33 19.01
CA VAL A 356 0.96 7.46 18.85
C VAL A 356 0.37 8.48 17.88
N ILE A 357 0.59 9.77 18.18
CA ILE A 357 0.26 10.90 17.31
C ILE A 357 1.54 11.70 17.10
N VAL A 358 1.98 11.83 15.83
CA VAL A 358 3.17 12.57 15.43
C VAL A 358 2.72 13.86 14.74
N LEU A 359 3.05 14.99 15.32
CA LEU A 359 2.58 16.32 14.93
C LEU A 359 3.74 17.21 14.49
N SER A 360 3.47 18.07 13.52
CA SER A 360 4.29 19.26 13.20
C SER A 360 3.46 20.51 13.38
N ASN A 361 4.16 21.57 13.68
CA ASN A 361 3.59 22.90 13.86
C ASN A 361 3.40 23.59 12.49
N ARG A 362 2.28 24.30 12.31
CA ARG A 362 2.04 25.18 11.18
C ARG A 362 1.56 26.53 11.69
N ILE A 363 2.33 27.57 11.40
CA ILE A 363 1.99 28.95 11.75
C ILE A 363 1.78 29.71 10.44
N SER A 364 0.57 30.24 10.25
CA SER A 364 0.27 31.17 9.16
C SER A 364 0.36 32.58 9.69
N VAL A 365 1.11 33.43 9.00
CA VAL A 365 1.34 34.82 9.38
C VAL A 365 0.79 35.71 8.28
N ASN A 366 0.10 36.77 8.66
CA ASN A 366 -0.31 37.81 7.71
C ASN A 366 0.92 38.51 7.16
N GLU A 367 1.13 38.47 5.85
CA GLU A 367 2.33 39.03 5.21
C GLU A 367 2.44 40.55 5.34
N GLU A 368 1.30 41.26 5.52
CA GLU A 368 1.27 42.73 5.61
C GLU A 368 1.46 43.22 7.06
N THR A 369 0.90 42.50 8.05
CA THR A 369 0.92 42.94 9.46
C THR A 369 1.96 42.21 10.31
N GLY A 370 2.43 41.03 9.88
CA GLY A 370 3.31 40.16 10.65
C GLY A 370 2.59 39.46 11.82
N GLU A 371 1.27 39.57 11.92
CA GLU A 371 0.48 38.92 12.97
C GLU A 371 0.19 37.46 12.62
N VAL A 372 0.19 36.59 13.65
CA VAL A 372 -0.19 35.18 13.50
C VAL A 372 -1.69 35.10 13.22
N GLU A 373 -2.06 34.63 12.04
CA GLU A 373 -3.47 34.43 11.66
C GLU A 373 -3.98 33.07 12.12
N LYS A 374 -3.14 32.03 12.06
CA LYS A 374 -3.51 30.68 12.43
C LYS A 374 -2.31 29.92 12.99
N HIS A 375 -2.55 29.18 14.06
CA HIS A 375 -1.57 28.26 14.63
C HIS A 375 -2.23 26.88 14.78
N GLU A 376 -1.78 25.93 13.98
CA GLU A 376 -2.32 24.58 13.89
C GLU A 376 -1.24 23.53 14.07
N PHE A 377 -1.65 22.37 14.57
CA PHE A 377 -0.88 21.13 14.47
C PHE A 377 -1.48 20.23 13.39
N PHE A 378 -0.61 19.56 12.63
CA PHE A 378 -1.01 18.56 11.65
C PHE A 378 -0.02 17.40 11.66
N GLY A 379 -0.51 16.19 11.40
CA GLY A 379 0.35 15.03 11.49
C GLY A 379 -0.30 13.72 11.14
N SER A 380 0.22 12.66 11.75
CA SER A 380 -0.23 11.30 11.53
C SER A 380 -0.46 10.58 12.85
N ALA A 381 -1.59 9.88 12.95
CA ALA A 381 -1.93 9.00 14.05
C ALA A 381 -1.76 7.53 13.63
N ARG A 382 -1.23 6.72 14.54
CA ARG A 382 -1.07 5.28 14.38
C ARG A 382 -1.46 4.57 15.67
N ALA A 383 -2.23 3.48 15.52
CA ALA A 383 -2.64 2.66 16.66
C ALA A 383 -2.71 1.19 16.31
N VAL A 384 -2.70 0.36 17.34
CA VAL A 384 -2.97 -1.07 17.27
C VAL A 384 -3.60 -1.50 18.61
N GLY A 385 -4.40 -2.56 18.58
CA GLY A 385 -5.07 -3.05 19.79
C GLY A 385 -6.30 -2.24 20.20
N VAL A 386 -6.83 -1.42 19.28
CA VAL A 386 -8.13 -0.74 19.38
C VAL A 386 -8.92 -0.94 18.08
N HIS A 387 -10.23 -0.88 18.15
CA HIS A 387 -11.09 -1.05 16.97
C HIS A 387 -10.87 0.10 15.97
N SER A 388 -11.06 1.33 16.39
CA SER A 388 -10.85 2.52 15.57
C SER A 388 -10.30 3.68 16.43
N PHE A 389 -9.02 3.97 16.27
CA PHE A 389 -8.41 5.12 16.95
C PHE A 389 -8.89 6.44 16.37
N LYS A 390 -9.22 6.43 15.06
CA LYS A 390 -9.84 7.56 14.36
C LYS A 390 -11.15 7.96 15.03
N GLU A 391 -12.03 7.00 15.34
CA GLU A 391 -13.30 7.26 16.02
C GLU A 391 -13.11 7.88 17.40
N TYR A 392 -12.12 7.42 18.19
CA TYR A 392 -11.78 8.05 19.46
C TYR A 392 -11.39 9.52 19.31
N MET A 393 -10.60 9.84 18.27
CA MET A 393 -10.22 11.23 17.98
C MET A 393 -11.40 12.07 17.50
N ASP A 394 -12.20 11.57 16.56
CA ASP A 394 -13.37 12.26 15.99
C ASP A 394 -14.41 12.56 17.09
N ASN A 395 -14.63 11.65 18.02
CA ASN A 395 -15.57 11.81 19.14
C ASN A 395 -15.16 12.92 20.13
N THR A 396 -13.92 13.38 20.14
CA THR A 396 -13.52 14.56 20.92
C THR A 396 -14.12 15.86 20.38
N GLY A 397 -14.43 15.91 19.07
CA GLY A 397 -14.87 17.13 18.37
C GLY A 397 -13.81 18.24 18.29
N MET A 398 -12.54 17.97 18.64
CA MET A 398 -11.45 18.95 18.74
C MET A 398 -10.46 18.88 17.60
N CYS A 399 -10.53 17.85 16.74
CA CYS A 399 -9.64 17.65 15.61
C CYS A 399 -10.41 17.25 14.37
N GLY A 400 -9.78 17.42 13.20
CA GLY A 400 -10.19 16.75 11.99
C GLY A 400 -9.29 15.54 11.72
N THR A 401 -9.85 14.50 11.12
CA THR A 401 -9.11 13.29 10.75
C THR A 401 -9.39 12.87 9.32
N GLY A 402 -8.43 12.17 8.68
CA GLY A 402 -8.60 11.64 7.33
C GLY A 402 -7.80 10.37 7.14
N GLY A 403 -8.37 9.35 6.49
CA GLY A 403 -7.73 8.06 6.27
C GLY A 403 -8.38 6.92 7.04
N HIS A 404 -7.60 5.84 7.30
CA HIS A 404 -8.08 4.60 7.88
C HIS A 404 -8.23 4.67 9.41
N GLU A 405 -8.98 3.72 9.98
CA GLU A 405 -9.33 3.66 11.41
C GLU A 405 -8.15 3.77 12.37
N ASN A 406 -7.04 3.08 12.08
CA ASN A 406 -5.86 3.02 12.93
C ASN A 406 -4.59 3.60 12.28
N ALA A 407 -4.74 4.23 11.09
CA ALA A 407 -3.65 4.88 10.36
C ALA A 407 -4.20 6.09 9.58
N CYS A 408 -4.28 7.25 10.21
CA CYS A 408 -4.91 8.43 9.63
C CYS A 408 -4.06 9.70 9.80
N GLY A 409 -4.39 10.70 8.99
CA GLY A 409 -3.98 12.07 9.21
C GLY A 409 -4.81 12.71 10.33
N VAL A 410 -4.24 13.68 11.02
CA VAL A 410 -4.89 14.45 12.08
C VAL A 410 -4.46 15.91 12.00
N TRP A 411 -5.40 16.83 12.22
CA TRP A 411 -5.13 18.27 12.30
C TRP A 411 -6.03 18.92 13.35
N LEU A 412 -5.49 19.89 14.09
CA LEU A 412 -6.18 20.59 15.16
C LEU A 412 -5.58 21.98 15.40
N ASP A 413 -6.38 22.88 15.94
CA ASP A 413 -5.90 24.20 16.38
C ASP A 413 -4.99 24.04 17.61
N ALA A 414 -3.94 24.84 17.69
CA ALA A 414 -2.97 24.74 18.80
C ALA A 414 -3.58 25.01 20.17
N GLU A 415 -4.63 25.83 20.23
CA GLU A 415 -5.32 26.20 21.48
C GLU A 415 -6.00 25.00 22.15
N VAL A 416 -6.47 24.01 21.37
CA VAL A 416 -7.20 22.85 21.91
C VAL A 416 -6.31 21.64 22.19
N LEU A 417 -5.00 21.70 21.92
CA LEU A 417 -4.10 20.56 22.00
C LEU A 417 -4.12 19.87 23.36
N ILE A 418 -4.03 20.65 24.46
CA ILE A 418 -3.99 20.09 25.83
C ILE A 418 -5.33 19.44 26.19
N ASP A 419 -6.44 20.04 25.80
CA ASP A 419 -7.78 19.50 26.04
C ASP A 419 -8.00 18.22 25.22
N PHE A 420 -7.51 18.19 23.98
CA PHE A 420 -7.53 17.01 23.11
C PHE A 420 -6.72 15.85 23.71
N GLN A 421 -5.50 16.10 24.22
CA GLN A 421 -4.68 15.11 24.90
C GLN A 421 -5.41 14.52 26.12
N ASN A 422 -5.98 15.38 26.97
CA ASN A 422 -6.71 14.96 28.18
C ASN A 422 -7.98 14.16 27.82
N ALA A 423 -8.70 14.57 26.79
CA ALA A 423 -9.91 13.88 26.33
C ALA A 423 -9.59 12.46 25.82
N LEU A 424 -8.50 12.28 25.08
CA LEU A 424 -8.06 10.96 24.61
C LEU A 424 -7.57 10.07 25.77
N GLU A 425 -6.81 10.61 26.71
CA GLU A 425 -6.38 9.86 27.91
C GLU A 425 -7.61 9.38 28.72
N ASP A 426 -8.62 10.22 28.91
CA ASP A 426 -9.83 9.84 29.63
C ASP A 426 -10.67 8.81 28.86
N ALA A 427 -10.80 8.97 27.54
CA ALA A 427 -11.53 8.04 26.68
C ALA A 427 -10.88 6.64 26.64
N LEU A 428 -9.56 6.57 26.76
CA LEU A 428 -8.80 5.32 26.64
C LEU A 428 -8.33 4.75 28.00
N LYS A 429 -8.65 5.39 29.12
CA LYS A 429 -8.15 5.00 30.46
C LYS A 429 -8.37 3.54 30.82
N ASP A 430 -9.54 2.98 30.45
CA ASP A 430 -9.94 1.61 30.75
C ASP A 430 -9.62 0.64 29.58
N VAL A 431 -9.08 1.15 28.46
CA VAL A 431 -8.74 0.33 27.31
C VAL A 431 -7.43 -0.41 27.55
N GLN A 432 -7.45 -1.72 27.39
CA GLN A 432 -6.26 -2.55 27.33
C GLN A 432 -5.88 -2.76 25.87
N PHE A 433 -4.67 -2.34 25.51
CA PHE A 433 -4.16 -2.55 24.15
C PHE A 433 -3.63 -3.98 24.06
N VAL A 434 -4.36 -4.84 23.35
CA VAL A 434 -3.98 -6.22 23.07
C VAL A 434 -3.78 -6.37 21.58
N GLN A 435 -2.58 -6.71 21.15
CA GLN A 435 -2.33 -7.10 19.78
C GLN A 435 -2.61 -8.59 19.63
N GLU A 436 -3.77 -8.94 19.12
CA GLU A 436 -4.03 -10.30 18.72
C GLU A 436 -3.34 -10.59 17.38
N MET A 437 -2.53 -11.63 17.36
CA MET A 437 -1.87 -12.13 16.17
C MET A 437 -2.50 -13.49 15.83
N THR A 438 -3.36 -13.48 14.83
CA THR A 438 -4.01 -14.68 14.32
C THR A 438 -2.98 -15.54 13.59
N VAL A 439 -2.94 -16.83 13.92
CA VAL A 439 -2.08 -17.83 13.31
C VAL A 439 -2.98 -18.89 12.67
N ASP A 440 -2.83 -19.12 11.37
CA ASP A 440 -3.71 -20.05 10.66
C ASP A 440 -3.52 -21.49 11.15
N ILE A 441 -2.26 -21.93 11.28
CA ILE A 441 -1.93 -23.31 11.66
C ILE A 441 -0.76 -23.38 12.64
N GLN A 442 -0.81 -24.39 13.52
CA GLN A 442 0.33 -24.83 14.32
C GLN A 442 0.84 -26.18 13.81
N ILE A 443 2.15 -26.31 13.62
CA ILE A 443 2.82 -27.53 13.13
C ILE A 443 4.07 -27.84 13.96
N ASN A 444 4.56 -29.07 13.83
CA ASN A 444 5.88 -29.44 14.34
C ASN A 444 6.98 -29.07 13.35
N GLN A 445 8.20 -28.87 13.84
CA GLN A 445 9.37 -28.53 13.00
C GLN A 445 9.61 -29.54 11.86
N ASN A 446 9.41 -30.83 12.10
CA ASN A 446 9.61 -31.91 11.11
C ASN A 446 8.56 -31.91 9.98
N GLN A 447 7.44 -31.19 10.14
CA GLN A 447 6.43 -31.02 9.10
C GLN A 447 6.79 -29.89 8.10
N ILE A 448 7.86 -29.12 8.37
CA ILE A 448 8.38 -28.11 7.44
C ILE A 448 9.10 -28.82 6.29
N THR A 449 8.35 -29.31 5.33
CA THR A 449 8.84 -30.00 4.13
C THR A 449 8.89 -29.08 2.93
N ASP A 450 9.66 -29.46 1.91
CA ASP A 450 9.70 -28.71 0.64
C ASP A 450 8.33 -28.70 -0.05
N ASP A 451 7.54 -29.76 0.12
CA ASP A 451 6.20 -29.85 -0.43
C ASP A 451 5.24 -28.87 0.25
N LEU A 452 5.21 -28.83 1.59
CA LEU A 452 4.39 -27.87 2.32
C LEU A 452 4.76 -26.43 1.96
N ILE A 453 6.07 -26.11 1.95
CA ILE A 453 6.55 -24.77 1.57
C ILE A 453 6.08 -24.42 0.14
N ARG A 454 6.21 -25.34 -0.81
CA ARG A 454 5.79 -25.12 -2.19
C ARG A 454 4.31 -24.79 -2.30
N GLN A 455 3.45 -25.56 -1.62
CA GLN A 455 2.00 -25.35 -1.63
C GLN A 455 1.61 -24.04 -0.96
N LEU A 456 2.19 -23.72 0.19
CA LEU A 456 1.95 -22.43 0.87
C LEU A 456 2.43 -21.24 0.03
N LYS A 457 3.57 -21.35 -0.66
CA LYS A 457 4.04 -20.30 -1.59
C LYS A 457 3.08 -20.08 -2.75
N MET A 458 2.49 -21.13 -3.30
CA MET A 458 1.46 -20.99 -4.35
C MET A 458 0.24 -20.24 -3.83
N LEU A 459 -0.26 -20.57 -2.65
CA LEU A 459 -1.37 -19.89 -2.00
C LEU A 459 -1.05 -18.43 -1.65
N ASN A 460 0.19 -18.15 -1.26
CA ASN A 460 0.67 -16.81 -0.87
C ASN A 460 1.11 -15.93 -2.05
N ARG A 461 1.13 -16.44 -3.28
CA ARG A 461 1.60 -15.68 -4.46
C ARG A 461 0.80 -14.40 -4.67
N ILE A 462 -0.51 -14.49 -4.51
CA ILE A 462 -1.44 -13.36 -4.50
C ILE A 462 -1.93 -13.23 -3.07
N SER A 463 -1.34 -12.32 -2.31
CA SER A 463 -1.67 -12.08 -0.92
C SER A 463 -1.87 -10.58 -0.66
N GLY A 464 -2.74 -10.24 0.27
CA GLY A 464 -3.10 -8.87 0.58
C GLY A 464 -4.33 -8.81 1.48
N GLN A 465 -5.12 -7.77 1.35
CA GLN A 465 -6.41 -7.69 2.03
C GLN A 465 -7.34 -8.78 1.49
N GLY A 466 -8.18 -9.36 2.35
CA GLY A 466 -9.05 -10.49 2.02
C GLY A 466 -8.32 -11.84 1.89
N TRP A 467 -7.02 -11.83 1.57
CA TRP A 467 -6.18 -13.03 1.52
C TRP A 467 -4.80 -12.76 2.13
N PRO A 468 -4.68 -12.63 3.46
CA PRO A 468 -3.39 -12.43 4.11
C PRO A 468 -2.50 -13.67 3.94
N GLN A 469 -1.17 -13.46 4.02
CA GLN A 469 -0.24 -14.58 4.00
C GLN A 469 -0.57 -15.61 5.08
N ILE A 470 -0.44 -16.88 4.75
CA ILE A 470 -0.70 -17.97 5.67
C ILE A 470 0.35 -17.95 6.77
N SER A 471 -0.11 -17.77 8.00
CA SER A 471 0.69 -17.68 9.20
C SER A 471 0.84 -19.06 9.86
N VAL A 472 2.07 -19.43 10.17
CA VAL A 472 2.43 -20.73 10.73
C VAL A 472 3.09 -20.54 12.09
N MET A 473 2.66 -21.30 13.09
CA MET A 473 3.33 -21.42 14.38
C MET A 473 4.13 -22.73 14.44
N VAL A 474 5.37 -22.61 14.89
CA VAL A 474 6.20 -23.75 15.28
C VAL A 474 6.57 -23.57 16.75
N SER A 475 6.21 -24.53 17.59
CA SER A 475 6.47 -24.47 19.03
C SER A 475 7.54 -25.47 19.47
N GLY A 476 8.22 -25.15 20.58
CA GLY A 476 9.16 -26.06 21.23
C GLY A 476 10.41 -26.34 20.38
N ILE A 477 10.95 -25.34 19.71
CA ILE A 477 12.21 -25.44 18.95
C ILE A 477 13.35 -25.49 19.96
N THR A 478 14.03 -26.65 20.13
CA THR A 478 15.06 -26.86 21.15
C THR A 478 16.46 -26.98 20.60
N ASP A 479 16.63 -27.53 19.41
CA ASP A 479 17.94 -27.77 18.80
C ASP A 479 18.24 -26.72 17.73
N TYR A 480 18.83 -25.59 18.17
CA TYR A 480 19.17 -24.47 17.29
C TYR A 480 20.47 -23.77 17.72
N GLN A 481 21.10 -23.10 16.77
CA GLN A 481 22.23 -22.18 16.98
C GLN A 481 21.79 -20.75 16.69
N VAL A 482 22.10 -19.83 17.59
CA VAL A 482 21.82 -18.41 17.41
C VAL A 482 22.89 -17.79 16.51
N GLY A 483 22.48 -17.06 15.51
CA GLY A 483 23.38 -16.36 14.60
C GLY A 483 22.85 -14.97 14.22
N ALA A 484 23.78 -14.08 13.90
CA ALA A 484 23.47 -12.73 13.44
C ALA A 484 23.68 -12.58 11.92
N MET A 485 22.93 -11.67 11.30
CA MET A 485 23.10 -11.26 9.91
C MET A 485 23.21 -9.74 9.81
N SER A 486 23.89 -9.25 8.77
CA SER A 486 23.99 -7.81 8.44
C SER A 486 24.40 -6.93 9.63
N ASN A 487 25.58 -7.22 10.22
CA ASN A 487 26.11 -6.48 11.38
C ASN A 487 25.16 -6.46 12.58
N MET A 488 24.61 -7.60 12.96
CA MET A 488 23.67 -7.80 14.08
C MET A 488 22.30 -7.11 13.93
N LYS A 489 21.93 -6.72 12.73
CA LYS A 489 20.58 -6.14 12.48
C LYS A 489 19.48 -7.17 12.41
N HIS A 490 19.80 -8.43 12.16
CA HIS A 490 18.82 -9.49 11.99
C HIS A 490 19.25 -10.74 12.74
N LEU A 491 18.26 -11.39 13.36
CA LEU A 491 18.44 -12.67 14.05
C LEU A 491 18.20 -13.82 13.07
N LYS A 492 18.99 -14.89 13.20
CA LYS A 492 18.67 -16.19 12.65
C LYS A 492 18.86 -17.27 13.72
N LEU A 493 17.92 -18.21 13.80
CA LEU A 493 18.12 -19.47 14.51
C LEU A 493 18.34 -20.56 13.45
N ILE A 494 19.40 -21.34 13.61
CA ILE A 494 19.82 -22.36 12.64
C ILE A 494 19.50 -23.72 13.27
N ALA A 495 18.54 -24.44 12.68
CA ALA A 495 18.08 -25.74 13.15
C ALA A 495 18.22 -26.80 12.05
N ASP A 496 17.86 -28.05 12.35
CA ASP A 496 17.85 -29.20 11.43
C ASP A 496 19.22 -29.37 10.71
N ASP A 497 20.28 -29.51 11.47
CA ASP A 497 21.66 -29.63 10.94
C ASP A 497 22.03 -28.54 9.91
N GLY A 498 21.51 -27.34 10.12
CA GLY A 498 21.79 -26.17 9.27
C GLY A 498 20.92 -26.04 8.04
N LYS A 499 19.84 -26.82 7.89
CA LYS A 499 18.97 -26.79 6.70
C LYS A 499 17.71 -25.95 6.88
N LEU A 500 17.32 -25.66 8.13
CA LEU A 500 16.15 -24.87 8.47
C LEU A 500 16.58 -23.59 9.20
N LEU A 501 16.14 -22.45 8.72
CA LEU A 501 16.42 -21.13 9.28
C LEU A 501 15.13 -20.49 9.80
N TYR A 502 15.17 -19.96 11.02
CA TYR A 502 14.17 -19.06 11.54
C TYR A 502 14.77 -17.65 11.51
N ILE A 503 14.18 -16.74 10.73
CA ILE A 503 14.78 -15.42 10.44
C ILE A 503 13.88 -14.32 10.99
N LYS A 504 14.40 -13.48 11.89
CA LYS A 504 13.74 -12.27 12.34
C LYS A 504 14.48 -11.04 11.80
N TRP A 505 13.81 -10.32 10.90
CA TRP A 505 14.31 -9.08 10.37
C TRP A 505 14.21 -7.95 11.41
N ASN A 506 15.16 -7.00 11.38
CA ASN A 506 15.20 -5.83 12.27
C ASN A 506 15.09 -6.19 13.76
N PHE A 507 15.91 -7.15 14.19
CA PHE A 507 15.95 -7.60 15.58
C PHE A 507 16.71 -6.62 16.45
N ASN A 508 16.02 -5.99 17.42
CA ASN A 508 16.56 -4.95 18.31
C ASN A 508 16.47 -5.34 19.80
N SER A 509 16.21 -6.61 20.11
CA SER A 509 16.07 -7.10 21.47
C SER A 509 17.36 -7.75 21.97
N ASP A 510 17.35 -8.19 23.24
CA ASP A 510 18.47 -8.85 23.89
C ASP A 510 18.83 -10.18 23.19
N TRP A 511 20.09 -10.34 22.86
CA TRP A 511 20.63 -11.53 22.21
C TRP A 511 20.90 -12.67 23.20
N ASP A 512 20.98 -12.39 24.51
CA ASP A 512 21.27 -13.36 25.57
C ASP A 512 20.03 -14.08 26.08
N GLN A 513 18.84 -13.77 25.49
CA GLN A 513 17.56 -14.38 25.94
C GLN A 513 17.33 -15.83 25.45
N PHE A 514 18.18 -16.35 24.55
CA PHE A 514 18.00 -17.66 23.90
C PHE A 514 18.64 -18.80 24.69
N ASP A 515 18.14 -19.08 25.88
CA ASP A 515 18.62 -20.13 26.80
C ASP A 515 17.65 -21.32 26.94
N GLY A 516 16.51 -21.31 26.27
CA GLY A 516 15.44 -22.31 26.34
C GLY A 516 14.83 -22.66 24.99
N PRO A 517 13.76 -23.47 24.98
CA PRO A 517 12.97 -23.71 23.78
C PRO A 517 12.38 -22.41 23.24
N VAL A 518 12.19 -22.33 21.92
CA VAL A 518 11.60 -21.18 21.25
C VAL A 518 10.33 -21.60 20.55
N SER A 519 9.28 -20.79 20.68
CA SER A 519 8.10 -20.83 19.82
C SER A 519 8.11 -19.63 18.89
N ALA A 520 7.83 -19.84 17.60
CA ALA A 520 7.89 -18.82 16.58
C ALA A 520 6.65 -18.83 15.70
N ILE A 521 6.18 -17.65 15.31
CA ILE A 521 5.11 -17.48 14.31
C ILE A 521 5.66 -16.71 13.11
N GLY A 522 5.21 -17.08 11.91
CA GLY A 522 5.66 -16.42 10.69
C GLY A 522 5.18 -17.11 9.42
N THR A 523 5.84 -16.81 8.32
CA THR A 523 5.52 -17.36 7.00
C THR A 523 6.62 -18.32 6.55
N LEU A 524 6.24 -19.50 6.06
CA LEU A 524 7.18 -20.45 5.50
C LEU A 524 7.63 -20.02 4.11
N ASP A 525 8.93 -20.11 3.87
CA ASP A 525 9.56 -19.80 2.60
C ASP A 525 10.78 -20.73 2.35
N SER A 526 11.39 -20.60 1.19
CA SER A 526 12.63 -21.28 0.85
C SER A 526 13.50 -20.39 -0.01
N GLY A 527 14.80 -20.49 0.13
CA GLY A 527 15.73 -19.66 -0.64
C GLY A 527 17.13 -20.26 -0.73
N PHE A 528 17.97 -19.58 -1.54
CA PHE A 528 19.37 -19.93 -1.68
C PHE A 528 20.24 -18.86 -1.02
N PHE A 529 21.19 -19.29 -0.20
CA PHE A 529 22.32 -18.46 0.24
C PHE A 529 23.60 -18.98 -0.43
N GLY A 530 24.09 -18.28 -1.42
CA GLY A 530 25.16 -18.76 -2.28
C GLY A 530 24.71 -19.98 -3.09
N ARG A 531 25.29 -21.17 -2.81
CA ARG A 531 24.94 -22.43 -3.48
C ARG A 531 24.07 -23.36 -2.63
N SER A 532 23.79 -22.99 -1.38
CA SER A 532 23.05 -23.81 -0.44
C SER A 532 21.58 -23.42 -0.41
N TYR A 533 20.72 -24.41 -0.51
CA TYR A 533 19.27 -24.29 -0.36
C TYR A 533 18.90 -24.42 1.11
N TYR A 534 17.98 -23.56 1.57
CA TYR A 534 17.45 -23.57 2.93
C TYR A 534 15.92 -23.47 2.92
N ARG A 535 15.29 -24.20 3.80
CA ARG A 535 13.93 -23.98 4.25
C ARG A 535 13.96 -22.89 5.32
N GLN A 536 12.98 -22.02 5.36
CA GLN A 536 12.98 -20.92 6.32
C GLN A 536 11.58 -20.57 6.81
N LEU A 537 11.50 -20.15 8.08
CA LEU A 537 10.38 -19.44 8.64
C LEU A 537 10.81 -17.97 8.81
N ILE A 538 10.16 -17.07 8.09
CA ILE A 538 10.32 -15.62 8.29
C ILE A 538 9.46 -15.23 9.47
N MET A 539 10.09 -14.97 10.62
CA MET A 539 9.41 -14.74 11.88
C MET A 539 8.77 -13.36 11.95
N ASN A 540 7.47 -13.33 12.17
CA ASN A 540 6.73 -12.14 12.56
C ASN A 540 6.92 -11.85 14.05
N ASP A 541 6.89 -12.92 14.89
CA ASP A 541 7.12 -12.85 16.33
C ASP A 541 7.69 -14.16 16.84
N PHE A 542 8.26 -14.15 18.06
CA PHE A 542 8.73 -15.36 18.74
C PHE A 542 8.67 -15.16 20.26
N LYS A 543 8.68 -16.27 20.99
CA LYS A 543 8.77 -16.33 22.46
C LYS A 543 9.81 -17.36 22.83
N VAL A 544 10.59 -17.09 23.88
CA VAL A 544 11.40 -18.10 24.55
C VAL A 544 10.49 -18.73 25.62
N ASP A 545 10.26 -20.03 25.49
CA ASP A 545 9.32 -20.74 26.34
C ASP A 545 9.97 -20.96 27.72
N ASN A 546 9.35 -20.44 28.77
CA ASN A 546 9.77 -20.72 30.14
C ASN A 546 9.29 -22.13 30.56
N SER A 547 10.01 -22.75 31.47
CA SER A 547 9.72 -24.11 31.96
C SER A 547 8.33 -24.28 32.63
N GLU A 548 7.56 -23.22 32.78
CA GLU A 548 6.20 -23.20 33.33
C GLU A 548 5.10 -23.25 32.24
N ASP A 549 5.46 -23.11 30.96
CA ASP A 549 4.53 -23.09 29.81
C ASP A 549 4.51 -24.43 29.02
N MET A 550 5.20 -25.45 29.48
CA MET A 550 5.24 -26.79 28.84
C MET A 550 4.27 -27.81 29.47
#